data_337ea24dcbb26a0dd5a9954ee24e4b24
#
_entry.id   337ea24dcbb26a0dd5a9954ee24e4b24
#
_cell.length_a   1.000
_cell.length_b   1.000
_cell.length_c   1.000
_cell.angle_alpha   90.00
_cell.angle_beta   90.00
_cell.angle_gamma   90.00
#
_symmetry.space_group_name_H-M   'P 1'
#
loop_
_entity.id
_entity.type
_entity.pdbx_description
1 polymer ?
#
loop_
_entity_poly.entity_id
_entity_poly.type
_entity_poly.pdbx_seq_one_letter_code
_entity_poly.pdbx_strand_id
1 'polypeptide(L)'
;MQAEAQGPESGHLTGYGTPFYRNYVLLLLMAVYTLNFVDRTLIAVVAQPIIESFQLTDAQWGLLYGPPFAIFYAVMGLPIALWADRGNRVQIIALCIVLWSIMTALCGVAAGFATLLMFRIGVAIGEAGCTPPANSIIGDYFIARKRATALGIYAMGVTLGSVLANLFGGPIAEMQGADVGEWFNSIGLNWLFGGLDWANIEGWRIAFVVVGLPGVLVAMLVWTTIKEPPRGYSDPPTIAPLSKPPLSEAFKELKVKPSFWWMALGAS
;
A
#
# COMPACT_ATOMS: atom_id res chain seq x y z
N MET A 1 3.70 -27.52 15.23
CA MET A 1 4.22 -27.37 16.59
C MET A 1 5.70 -27.77 16.65
N GLN A 2 6.54 -27.28 15.71
CA GLN A 2 8.00 -27.51 15.66
C GLN A 2 8.80 -26.25 15.28
N ALA A 3 8.16 -25.07 15.19
CA ALA A 3 8.82 -23.83 14.78
C ALA A 3 9.49 -23.04 15.94
N GLU A 4 9.35 -23.50 17.19
CA GLU A 4 9.87 -22.78 18.37
C GLU A 4 11.27 -23.21 18.82
N ALA A 5 11.86 -24.24 18.19
CA ALA A 5 13.14 -24.80 18.64
C ALA A 5 14.39 -24.35 17.86
N GLN A 6 14.24 -23.47 16.86
CA GLN A 6 15.41 -22.94 16.13
C GLN A 6 15.80 -21.58 16.72
N GLY A 7 16.85 -21.58 17.55
CA GLY A 7 17.43 -20.36 18.09
C GLY A 7 17.94 -19.41 16.99
N PRO A 8 18.19 -18.13 17.31
CA PRO A 8 18.62 -17.11 16.36
C PRO A 8 19.90 -17.44 15.58
N GLU A 9 20.71 -18.38 16.08
CA GLU A 9 21.96 -18.78 15.45
C GLU A 9 21.81 -19.57 14.13
N SER A 10 20.66 -20.17 13.85
CA SER A 10 20.41 -20.92 12.59
C SER A 10 19.51 -20.16 11.58
N GLY A 11 19.01 -19.01 11.94
CA GLY A 11 18.08 -18.24 11.11
C GLY A 11 18.62 -17.85 9.73
N HIS A 12 19.92 -17.53 9.64
CA HIS A 12 20.60 -17.18 8.39
C HIS A 12 20.67 -18.34 7.39
N LEU A 13 20.50 -19.60 7.86
CA LEU A 13 20.51 -20.81 7.02
C LEU A 13 19.11 -21.19 6.52
N THR A 14 18.08 -20.90 7.28
CA THR A 14 16.72 -21.41 7.02
C THR A 14 15.68 -20.32 6.74
N GLY A 15 15.84 -19.10 7.30
CA GLY A 15 14.83 -18.04 7.31
C GLY A 15 13.76 -18.25 8.36
N TYR A 16 12.93 -17.23 8.62
CA TYR A 16 11.93 -17.24 9.70
C TYR A 16 10.70 -18.08 9.35
N GLY A 17 10.32 -18.98 10.24
CA GLY A 17 9.14 -19.85 10.06
C GLY A 17 9.32 -20.97 9.04
N THR A 18 8.23 -21.68 8.72
CA THR A 18 8.22 -22.75 7.72
C THR A 18 8.28 -22.21 6.29
N PRO A 19 8.74 -22.98 5.30
CA PRO A 19 8.73 -22.55 3.89
C PRO A 19 7.34 -22.16 3.39
N PHE A 20 6.30 -22.91 3.78
CA PHE A 20 4.92 -22.62 3.42
C PHE A 20 4.46 -21.27 4.00
N TYR A 21 4.75 -21.01 5.27
CA TYR A 21 4.36 -19.78 5.93
C TYR A 21 5.10 -18.56 5.36
N ARG A 22 6.39 -18.69 5.00
CA ARG A 22 7.13 -17.62 4.31
C ARG A 22 6.52 -17.24 2.98
N ASN A 23 6.15 -18.26 2.18
CA ASN A 23 5.50 -18.02 0.89
C ASN A 23 4.11 -17.37 1.07
N TYR A 24 3.34 -17.81 2.07
CA TYR A 24 2.08 -17.17 2.45
C TYR A 24 2.26 -15.68 2.77
N VAL A 25 3.22 -15.35 3.65
CA VAL A 25 3.52 -13.95 4.02
C VAL A 25 3.94 -13.14 2.79
N LEU A 26 4.80 -13.71 1.93
CA LEU A 26 5.22 -13.05 0.70
C LEU A 26 4.05 -12.74 -0.24
N LEU A 27 3.18 -13.72 -0.46
CA LEU A 27 2.00 -13.55 -1.32
C LEU A 27 1.00 -12.56 -0.72
N LEU A 28 0.82 -12.56 0.60
CA LEU A 28 -0.04 -11.59 1.26
C LEU A 28 0.54 -10.17 1.16
N LEU A 29 1.84 -9.97 1.35
CA LEU A 29 2.48 -8.68 1.15
C LEU A 29 2.44 -8.24 -0.32
N MET A 30 2.60 -9.16 -1.28
CA MET A 30 2.42 -8.88 -2.70
C MET A 30 0.98 -8.45 -2.99
N ALA A 31 -0.02 -9.10 -2.40
CA ALA A 31 -1.43 -8.69 -2.54
C ALA A 31 -1.68 -7.29 -1.97
N VAL A 32 -1.09 -6.96 -0.81
CA VAL A 32 -1.10 -5.60 -0.25
C VAL A 32 -0.52 -4.59 -1.24
N TYR A 33 0.63 -4.91 -1.84
CA TYR A 33 1.29 -4.03 -2.81
C TYR A 33 0.49 -3.91 -4.11
N THR A 34 -0.19 -4.99 -4.51
CA THR A 34 -1.14 -4.98 -5.63
C THR A 34 -2.28 -4.01 -5.38
N LEU A 35 -2.94 -4.08 -4.21
CA LEU A 35 -4.02 -3.14 -3.84
C LEU A 35 -3.53 -1.69 -3.81
N ASN A 36 -2.34 -1.44 -3.28
CA ASN A 36 -1.72 -0.12 -3.28
C ASN A 36 -1.63 0.47 -4.70
N PHE A 37 -1.21 -0.35 -5.68
CA PHE A 37 -1.11 0.10 -7.07
C PHE A 37 -2.46 0.13 -7.81
N VAL A 38 -3.45 -0.65 -7.39
CA VAL A 38 -4.83 -0.49 -7.85
C VAL A 38 -5.33 0.91 -7.50
N ASP A 39 -5.18 1.32 -6.23
CA ASP A 39 -5.60 2.65 -5.75
C ASP A 39 -4.93 3.79 -6.50
N ARG A 40 -3.61 3.68 -6.73
CA ARG A 40 -2.85 4.70 -7.50
C ARG A 40 -3.31 4.84 -8.93
N THR A 41 -3.58 3.71 -9.58
CA THR A 41 -3.94 3.68 -10.99
C THR A 41 -5.39 4.06 -11.20
N LEU A 42 -6.27 3.72 -10.25
CA LEU A 42 -7.71 3.94 -10.35
C LEU A 42 -8.06 5.38 -10.71
N ILE A 43 -7.45 6.38 -10.04
CA ILE A 43 -7.79 7.78 -10.31
C ILE A 43 -7.53 8.18 -11.75
N ALA A 44 -6.50 7.62 -12.39
CA ALA A 44 -6.24 7.87 -13.82
C ALA A 44 -7.28 7.18 -14.71
N VAL A 45 -7.73 5.99 -14.33
CA VAL A 45 -8.76 5.24 -15.07
C VAL A 45 -10.11 5.96 -15.03
N VAL A 46 -10.45 6.55 -13.87
CA VAL A 46 -11.73 7.29 -13.69
C VAL A 46 -11.59 8.80 -13.88
N ALA A 47 -10.55 9.25 -14.57
CA ALA A 47 -10.22 10.68 -14.75
C ALA A 47 -11.35 11.48 -15.38
N GLN A 48 -11.84 11.01 -16.52
CA GLN A 48 -12.82 11.75 -17.30
C GLN A 48 -14.14 11.99 -16.54
N PRO A 49 -14.75 10.96 -15.93
CA PRO A 49 -15.93 11.15 -15.09
C PRO A 49 -15.74 12.16 -13.94
N ILE A 50 -14.57 12.17 -13.29
CA ILE A 50 -14.27 13.12 -12.20
C ILE A 50 -14.16 14.55 -12.73
N ILE A 51 -13.45 14.73 -13.84
CA ILE A 51 -13.29 16.05 -14.48
C ILE A 51 -14.65 16.62 -14.86
N GLU A 52 -15.52 15.82 -15.45
CA GLU A 52 -16.87 16.22 -15.85
C GLU A 52 -17.77 16.50 -14.65
N SER A 53 -17.77 15.63 -13.62
CA SER A 53 -18.58 15.76 -12.41
C SER A 53 -18.27 17.06 -11.64
N PHE A 54 -16.99 17.41 -11.51
CA PHE A 54 -16.56 18.58 -10.74
C PHE A 54 -16.17 19.79 -11.62
N GLN A 55 -16.30 19.70 -12.94
CA GLN A 55 -15.92 20.74 -13.91
C GLN A 55 -14.48 21.24 -13.65
N LEU A 56 -13.56 20.28 -13.51
CA LEU A 56 -12.17 20.58 -13.15
C LEU A 56 -11.41 21.22 -14.30
N THR A 57 -10.57 22.20 -13.97
CA THR A 57 -9.55 22.71 -14.88
C THR A 57 -8.36 21.74 -14.98
N ASP A 58 -7.58 21.81 -16.06
CA ASP A 58 -6.36 21.00 -16.23
C ASP A 58 -5.37 21.15 -15.06
N ALA A 59 -5.26 22.37 -14.52
CA ALA A 59 -4.43 22.65 -13.35
C ALA A 59 -4.92 21.93 -12.10
N GLN A 60 -6.23 21.91 -11.85
CA GLN A 60 -6.83 21.18 -10.72
C GLN A 60 -6.67 19.67 -10.88
N TRP A 61 -6.88 19.16 -12.10
CA TRP A 61 -6.62 17.75 -12.39
C TRP A 61 -5.16 17.38 -12.15
N GLY A 62 -4.22 18.19 -12.65
CA GLY A 62 -2.79 18.01 -12.43
C GLY A 62 -2.41 17.97 -10.93
N LEU A 63 -3.07 18.76 -10.09
CA LEU A 63 -2.89 18.73 -8.64
C LEU A 63 -3.45 17.44 -7.99
N LEU A 64 -4.59 16.94 -8.46
CA LEU A 64 -5.18 15.70 -7.96
C LEU A 64 -4.32 14.46 -8.26
N TYR A 65 -3.78 14.41 -9.48
CA TYR A 65 -3.04 13.25 -9.97
C TYR A 65 -1.57 13.27 -9.57
N GLY A 66 -0.94 14.43 -9.46
CA GLY A 66 0.51 14.59 -9.46
C GLY A 66 1.14 15.09 -8.16
N PRO A 67 1.65 16.34 -8.14
CA PRO A 67 2.62 16.78 -7.13
C PRO A 67 2.19 16.63 -5.66
N PRO A 68 0.94 16.96 -5.24
CA PRO A 68 0.57 16.82 -3.83
C PRO A 68 0.70 15.37 -3.34
N PHE A 69 0.23 14.40 -4.13
CA PHE A 69 0.36 12.98 -3.79
C PHE A 69 1.84 12.60 -3.61
N ALA A 70 2.69 12.92 -4.58
CA ALA A 70 4.12 12.59 -4.55
C ALA A 70 4.85 13.24 -3.37
N ILE A 71 4.55 14.52 -3.08
CA ILE A 71 5.17 15.25 -1.98
C ILE A 71 4.80 14.62 -0.63
N PHE A 72 3.51 14.41 -0.37
CA PHE A 72 3.07 13.82 0.91
C PHE A 72 3.55 12.38 1.06
N TYR A 73 3.55 11.58 -0.01
CA TYR A 73 4.13 10.25 -0.02
C TYR A 73 5.61 10.25 0.36
N ALA A 74 6.41 11.13 -0.26
CA ALA A 74 7.84 11.23 0.01
C ALA A 74 8.14 11.77 1.42
N VAL A 75 7.44 12.83 1.84
CA VAL A 75 7.64 13.46 3.16
C VAL A 75 7.25 12.52 4.29
N MET A 76 6.12 11.81 4.17
CA MET A 76 5.64 10.89 5.20
C MET A 76 6.35 9.54 5.19
N GLY A 77 6.93 9.15 4.07
CA GLY A 77 7.71 7.92 3.96
C GLY A 77 8.87 7.84 4.96
N LEU A 78 9.57 8.96 5.21
CA LEU A 78 10.70 8.99 6.15
C LEU A 78 10.26 8.82 7.61
N PRO A 79 9.32 9.61 8.18
CA PRO A 79 8.83 9.42 9.54
C PRO A 79 8.28 8.01 9.79
N ILE A 80 7.52 7.47 8.82
CA ILE A 80 6.93 6.14 8.96
C ILE A 80 8.01 5.06 8.90
N ALA A 81 9.03 5.20 8.05
CA ALA A 81 10.18 4.29 8.02
C ALA A 81 10.93 4.29 9.36
N LEU A 82 11.14 5.47 9.96
CA LEU A 82 11.74 5.60 11.29
C LEU A 82 10.89 4.98 12.40
N TRP A 83 9.57 5.13 12.29
CA TRP A 83 8.64 4.44 13.20
C TRP A 83 8.71 2.93 13.01
N ALA A 84 8.74 2.45 11.77
CA ALA A 84 8.92 1.04 11.43
C ALA A 84 10.25 0.48 11.93
N ASP A 85 11.31 1.27 12.00
CA ASP A 85 12.62 0.87 12.55
C ASP A 85 12.60 0.54 14.06
N ARG A 86 11.64 1.08 14.80
CA ARG A 86 11.54 0.93 16.25
C ARG A 86 10.30 0.16 16.69
N GLY A 87 9.24 0.22 15.88
CA GLY A 87 7.93 -0.38 16.17
C GLY A 87 7.76 -1.78 15.60
N ASN A 88 6.55 -2.31 15.75
CA ASN A 88 6.11 -3.54 15.11
C ASN A 88 5.72 -3.24 13.66
N ARG A 89 6.51 -3.76 12.70
CA ARG A 89 6.34 -3.48 11.26
C ARG A 89 5.01 -4.00 10.72
N VAL A 90 4.56 -5.15 11.22
CA VAL A 90 3.28 -5.75 10.81
C VAL A 90 2.12 -4.86 11.21
N GLN A 91 2.11 -4.35 12.44
CA GLN A 91 1.08 -3.44 12.92
C GLN A 91 1.09 -2.11 12.14
N ILE A 92 2.27 -1.58 11.85
CA ILE A 92 2.41 -0.35 11.07
C ILE A 92 1.86 -0.52 9.66
N ILE A 93 2.20 -1.63 8.97
CA ILE A 93 1.63 -1.95 7.66
C ILE A 93 0.10 -2.03 7.75
N ALA A 94 -0.43 -2.77 8.71
CA ALA A 94 -1.88 -2.92 8.86
C ALA A 94 -2.59 -1.58 9.11
N LEU A 95 -2.05 -0.73 9.99
CA LEU A 95 -2.59 0.62 10.23
C LEU A 95 -2.53 1.49 8.98
N CYS A 96 -1.44 1.43 8.23
CA CYS A 96 -1.28 2.15 6.98
C CYS A 96 -2.30 1.67 5.94
N ILE A 97 -2.53 0.35 5.83
CA ILE A 97 -3.56 -0.21 4.94
C ILE A 97 -4.95 0.32 5.33
N VAL A 98 -5.31 0.28 6.61
CA VAL A 98 -6.60 0.82 7.07
C VAL A 98 -6.74 2.29 6.70
N LEU A 99 -5.71 3.09 6.95
CA LEU A 99 -5.73 4.52 6.66
C LEU A 99 -5.97 4.79 5.18
N TRP A 100 -5.15 4.22 4.27
CA TRP A 100 -5.35 4.51 2.84
C TRP A 100 -6.67 3.94 2.32
N SER A 101 -7.08 2.74 2.79
CA SER A 101 -8.33 2.11 2.37
C SER A 101 -9.54 2.97 2.72
N ILE A 102 -9.58 3.52 3.92
CA ILE A 102 -10.64 4.45 4.34
C ILE A 102 -10.58 5.72 3.49
N MET A 103 -9.39 6.29 3.28
CA MET A 103 -9.23 7.51 2.48
C MET A 103 -9.62 7.28 1.01
N THR A 104 -9.29 6.11 0.44
CA THR A 104 -9.73 5.72 -0.91
C THR A 104 -11.26 5.62 -0.96
N ALA A 105 -11.89 4.93 -0.03
CA ALA A 105 -13.35 4.85 0.02
C ALA A 105 -14.01 6.25 0.17
N LEU A 106 -13.41 7.13 0.98
CA LEU A 106 -13.86 8.51 1.15
C LEU A 106 -13.72 9.34 -0.13
N CYS A 107 -12.79 9.03 -1.04
CA CYS A 107 -12.76 9.67 -2.36
C CYS A 107 -14.09 9.50 -3.10
N GLY A 108 -14.77 8.36 -2.95
CA GLY A 108 -16.07 8.11 -3.55
C GLY A 108 -17.21 8.99 -3.02
N VAL A 109 -17.08 9.55 -1.82
CA VAL A 109 -18.07 10.47 -1.23
C VAL A 109 -17.63 11.93 -1.23
N ALA A 110 -16.56 12.25 -1.97
CA ALA A 110 -16.07 13.62 -2.07
C ALA A 110 -17.13 14.56 -2.68
N ALA A 111 -17.30 15.74 -2.07
CA ALA A 111 -18.26 16.74 -2.48
C ALA A 111 -17.71 17.70 -3.56
N GLY A 112 -16.41 17.65 -3.86
CA GLY A 112 -15.75 18.51 -4.83
C GLY A 112 -14.22 18.39 -4.80
N PHE A 113 -13.54 19.22 -5.60
CA PHE A 113 -12.10 19.22 -5.77
C PHE A 113 -11.32 19.20 -4.43
N ALA A 114 -11.63 20.13 -3.50
CA ALA A 114 -10.87 20.28 -2.27
C ALA A 114 -10.96 19.05 -1.37
N THR A 115 -12.15 18.46 -1.23
CA THR A 115 -12.38 17.26 -0.43
C THR A 115 -11.73 16.04 -1.07
N LEU A 116 -11.82 15.91 -2.39
CA LEU A 116 -11.14 14.83 -3.12
C LEU A 116 -9.62 14.94 -2.98
N LEU A 117 -9.05 16.14 -3.09
CA LEU A 117 -7.63 16.39 -2.90
C LEU A 117 -7.17 16.02 -1.48
N MET A 118 -7.94 16.41 -0.45
CA MET A 118 -7.65 16.04 0.93
C MET A 118 -7.60 14.51 1.13
N PHE A 119 -8.60 13.81 0.60
CA PHE A 119 -8.63 12.35 0.73
C PHE A 119 -7.48 11.69 -0.05
N ARG A 120 -7.12 12.19 -1.24
CA ARG A 120 -5.95 11.73 -2.00
C ARG A 120 -4.62 11.94 -1.25
N ILE A 121 -4.47 13.06 -0.55
CA ILE A 121 -3.32 13.27 0.35
C ILE A 121 -3.33 12.23 1.48
N GLY A 122 -4.49 11.95 2.07
CA GLY A 122 -4.64 10.90 3.08
C GLY A 122 -4.26 9.50 2.57
N VAL A 123 -4.64 9.18 1.32
CA VAL A 123 -4.19 7.94 0.64
C VAL A 123 -2.67 7.92 0.54
N ALA A 124 -2.04 9.01 0.06
CA ALA A 124 -0.59 9.10 -0.09
C ALA A 124 0.16 8.86 1.24
N ILE A 125 -0.34 9.45 2.33
CA ILE A 125 0.21 9.26 3.68
C ILE A 125 0.14 7.79 4.11
N GLY A 126 -1.02 7.15 3.93
CA GLY A 126 -1.20 5.73 4.26
C GLY A 126 -0.29 4.82 3.43
N GLU A 127 -0.25 5.03 2.12
CA GLU A 127 0.55 4.23 1.20
C GLU A 127 2.06 4.33 1.45
N ALA A 128 2.55 5.49 1.89
CA ALA A 128 3.97 5.71 2.18
C ALA A 128 4.53 4.74 3.23
N GLY A 129 3.66 4.23 4.11
CA GLY A 129 4.07 3.31 5.18
C GLY A 129 4.11 1.83 4.80
N CYS A 130 3.85 1.47 3.55
CA CYS A 130 3.78 0.06 3.15
C CYS A 130 5.15 -0.51 2.78
N THR A 131 5.82 0.08 1.81
CA THR A 131 7.00 -0.50 1.16
C THR A 131 8.22 -0.64 2.08
N PRO A 132 8.63 0.36 2.89
CA PRO A 132 9.81 0.22 3.73
C PRO A 132 9.70 -0.92 4.75
N PRO A 133 8.63 -1.05 5.57
CA PRO A 133 8.51 -2.15 6.50
C PRO A 133 8.28 -3.50 5.81
N ALA A 134 7.59 -3.56 4.66
CA ALA A 134 7.41 -4.79 3.90
C ALA A 134 8.74 -5.37 3.42
N ASN A 135 9.61 -4.53 2.83
CA ASN A 135 10.95 -4.93 2.41
C ASN A 135 11.79 -5.45 3.59
N SER A 136 11.70 -4.78 4.75
CA SER A 136 12.38 -5.20 5.97
C SER A 136 11.88 -6.56 6.47
N ILE A 137 10.55 -6.78 6.48
CA ILE A 137 9.95 -8.08 6.85
C ILE A 137 10.42 -9.18 5.89
N ILE A 138 10.36 -8.95 4.57
CA ILE A 138 10.83 -9.92 3.57
C ILE A 138 12.31 -10.25 3.79
N GLY A 139 13.14 -9.24 4.12
CA GLY A 139 14.55 -9.43 4.47
C GLY A 139 14.77 -10.39 5.63
N ASP A 140 13.91 -10.34 6.65
CA ASP A 140 14.01 -11.21 7.83
C ASP A 140 13.37 -12.60 7.63
N TYR A 141 12.36 -12.70 6.75
CA TYR A 141 11.72 -13.97 6.43
C TYR A 141 12.58 -14.86 5.51
N PHE A 142 13.34 -14.25 4.59
CA PHE A 142 14.09 -14.97 3.56
C PHE A 142 15.60 -14.84 3.73
N ILE A 143 16.30 -15.97 3.60
CA ILE A 143 17.78 -16.01 3.63
C ILE A 143 18.35 -15.15 2.49
N ALA A 144 19.55 -14.61 2.66
CA ALA A 144 20.20 -13.69 1.73
C ALA A 144 20.15 -14.18 0.26
N ARG A 145 20.38 -15.49 0.03
CA ARG A 145 20.37 -16.10 -1.32
C ARG A 145 19.00 -16.04 -2.02
N LYS A 146 17.89 -16.05 -1.26
CA LYS A 146 16.52 -16.04 -1.79
C LYS A 146 15.86 -14.66 -1.71
N ARG A 147 16.47 -13.70 -1.03
CA ARG A 147 15.90 -12.38 -0.75
C ARG A 147 15.59 -11.60 -2.02
N ALA A 148 16.52 -11.59 -2.99
CA ALA A 148 16.30 -10.90 -4.27
C ALA A 148 15.09 -11.45 -5.03
N THR A 149 14.93 -12.77 -5.07
CA THR A 149 13.76 -13.42 -5.71
C THR A 149 12.47 -13.06 -4.98
N ALA A 150 12.46 -13.07 -3.63
CA ALA A 150 11.29 -12.72 -2.84
C ALA A 150 10.88 -11.25 -3.06
N LEU A 151 11.85 -10.33 -3.08
CA LEU A 151 11.59 -8.92 -3.39
C LEU A 151 11.09 -8.73 -4.83
N GLY A 152 11.61 -9.51 -5.79
CA GLY A 152 11.11 -9.50 -7.16
C GLY A 152 9.65 -9.96 -7.27
N ILE A 153 9.28 -11.03 -6.53
CA ILE A 153 7.88 -11.48 -6.45
C ILE A 153 6.99 -10.40 -5.80
N TYR A 154 7.43 -9.79 -4.70
CA TYR A 154 6.73 -8.68 -4.07
C TYR A 154 6.50 -7.52 -5.06
N ALA A 155 7.52 -7.14 -5.83
CA ALA A 155 7.46 -6.07 -6.81
C ALA A 155 6.50 -6.35 -7.99
N MET A 156 6.15 -7.61 -8.29
CA MET A 156 5.12 -7.94 -9.27
C MET A 156 3.75 -7.34 -8.91
N GLY A 157 3.53 -7.00 -7.64
CA GLY A 157 2.34 -6.29 -7.17
C GLY A 157 2.08 -4.99 -7.94
N VAL A 158 3.12 -4.28 -8.38
CA VAL A 158 3.01 -3.06 -9.20
C VAL A 158 2.27 -3.34 -10.50
N THR A 159 2.77 -4.31 -11.26
CA THR A 159 2.19 -4.68 -12.57
C THR A 159 0.79 -5.27 -12.41
N LEU A 160 0.61 -6.17 -11.44
CA LEU A 160 -0.70 -6.77 -11.17
C LEU A 160 -1.72 -5.70 -10.77
N GLY A 161 -1.34 -4.75 -9.90
CA GLY A 161 -2.21 -3.66 -9.48
C GLY A 161 -2.65 -2.77 -10.65
N SER A 162 -1.71 -2.38 -11.49
CA SER A 162 -2.01 -1.57 -12.67
C SER A 162 -2.92 -2.31 -13.67
N VAL A 163 -2.68 -3.60 -13.89
CA VAL A 163 -3.54 -4.45 -14.76
C VAL A 163 -4.95 -4.55 -14.19
N LEU A 164 -5.09 -4.84 -12.88
CA LEU A 164 -6.39 -4.99 -12.24
C LEU A 164 -7.16 -3.66 -12.22
N ALA A 165 -6.50 -2.54 -11.97
CA ALA A 165 -7.13 -1.22 -12.00
C ALA A 165 -7.72 -0.90 -13.38
N ASN A 166 -6.99 -1.19 -14.47
CA ASN A 166 -7.48 -0.96 -15.82
C ASN A 166 -8.57 -1.97 -16.20
N LEU A 167 -8.44 -3.23 -15.79
CA LEU A 167 -9.40 -4.28 -16.16
C LEU A 167 -10.76 -4.09 -15.48
N PHE A 168 -10.78 -3.68 -14.21
CA PHE A 168 -11.98 -3.57 -13.40
C PHE A 168 -12.42 -2.12 -13.17
N GLY A 169 -11.50 -1.18 -13.08
CA GLY A 169 -11.82 0.21 -12.76
C GLY A 169 -12.64 0.90 -13.84
N GLY A 170 -12.33 0.69 -15.12
CA GLY A 170 -13.10 1.24 -16.24
C GLY A 170 -14.55 0.74 -16.25
N PRO A 171 -14.78 -0.57 -16.36
CA PRO A 171 -16.13 -1.13 -16.32
C PRO A 171 -16.95 -0.74 -15.08
N ILE A 172 -16.32 -0.66 -13.90
CA ILE A 172 -17.02 -0.22 -12.68
C ILE A 172 -17.36 1.27 -12.74
N ALA A 173 -16.48 2.10 -13.31
CA ALA A 173 -16.74 3.52 -13.47
C ALA A 173 -17.86 3.84 -14.47
N GLU A 174 -18.10 2.96 -15.44
CA GLU A 174 -19.17 3.06 -16.42
C GLU A 174 -20.53 2.51 -15.90
N MET A 175 -20.52 1.77 -14.78
CA MET A 175 -21.75 1.28 -14.15
C MET A 175 -22.63 2.45 -13.72
N GLN A 176 -23.93 2.33 -13.97
CA GLN A 176 -24.91 3.23 -13.38
C GLN A 176 -25.16 2.82 -11.91
N GLY A 177 -25.32 3.80 -11.04
CA GLY A 177 -25.61 3.52 -9.64
C GLY A 177 -26.86 2.65 -9.45
N ALA A 178 -27.86 2.81 -10.33
CA ALA A 178 -29.07 1.97 -10.33
C ALA A 178 -28.75 0.49 -10.47
N ASP A 179 -27.84 0.08 -11.39
CA ASP A 179 -27.47 -1.31 -11.63
C ASP A 179 -26.79 -1.91 -10.37
N VAL A 180 -25.98 -1.11 -9.69
CA VAL A 180 -25.34 -1.51 -8.44
C VAL A 180 -26.34 -1.65 -7.32
N GLY A 181 -27.33 -0.76 -7.23
CA GLY A 181 -28.43 -0.85 -6.29
C GLY A 181 -29.26 -2.12 -6.49
N GLU A 182 -29.58 -2.47 -7.73
CA GLU A 182 -30.27 -3.72 -8.08
C GLU A 182 -29.43 -4.95 -7.70
N TRP A 183 -28.13 -4.93 -7.94
CA TRP A 183 -27.23 -6.02 -7.54
C TRP A 183 -27.20 -6.20 -6.02
N PHE A 184 -27.06 -5.13 -5.22
CA PHE A 184 -27.14 -5.22 -3.76
C PHE A 184 -28.49 -5.76 -3.28
N ASN A 185 -29.57 -5.39 -3.95
CA ASN A 185 -30.89 -5.88 -3.66
C ASN A 185 -31.00 -7.41 -3.94
N SER A 186 -30.44 -7.87 -5.05
CA SER A 186 -30.46 -9.30 -5.47
C SER A 186 -29.71 -10.21 -4.49
N ILE A 187 -28.64 -9.72 -3.85
CA ILE A 187 -27.86 -10.50 -2.87
C ILE A 187 -28.34 -10.29 -1.41
N GLY A 188 -29.48 -9.63 -1.23
CA GLY A 188 -30.11 -9.46 0.09
C GLY A 188 -29.45 -8.43 1.01
N LEU A 189 -28.58 -7.55 0.51
CA LEU A 189 -27.91 -6.50 1.28
C LEU A 189 -28.68 -5.17 1.29
N ASN A 190 -29.91 -5.15 0.81
CA ASN A 190 -30.76 -3.95 0.79
C ASN A 190 -30.96 -3.32 2.19
N TRP A 191 -30.99 -4.13 3.26
CA TRP A 191 -31.12 -3.64 4.63
C TRP A 191 -29.94 -2.73 5.06
N LEU A 192 -28.77 -2.90 4.46
CA LEU A 192 -27.58 -2.09 4.78
C LEU A 192 -27.47 -0.85 3.88
N PHE A 193 -27.89 -0.96 2.62
CA PHE A 193 -27.65 0.06 1.60
C PHE A 193 -28.93 0.61 0.96
N GLY A 194 -30.12 0.10 1.34
CA GLY A 194 -31.41 0.49 0.75
C GLY A 194 -31.86 1.92 0.98
N GLY A 195 -31.17 2.66 1.88
CA GLY A 195 -31.40 4.09 2.10
C GLY A 195 -30.63 5.01 1.15
N LEU A 196 -29.75 4.46 0.27
CA LEU A 196 -28.98 5.25 -0.69
C LEU A 196 -29.77 5.47 -1.98
N ASP A 197 -29.73 6.69 -2.51
CA ASP A 197 -30.29 7.04 -3.81
C ASP A 197 -29.34 6.61 -4.92
N TRP A 198 -29.33 5.32 -5.22
CA TRP A 198 -28.43 4.70 -6.21
C TRP A 198 -28.54 5.31 -7.60
N ALA A 199 -29.71 5.81 -7.98
CA ALA A 199 -29.94 6.36 -9.31
C ALA A 199 -29.09 7.62 -9.59
N ASN A 200 -28.69 8.34 -8.52
CA ASN A 200 -27.91 9.55 -8.60
C ASN A 200 -26.42 9.36 -8.24
N ILE A 201 -25.97 8.11 -7.97
CA ILE A 201 -24.56 7.84 -7.66
C ILE A 201 -23.80 7.57 -8.95
N GLU A 202 -22.78 8.39 -9.22
CA GLU A 202 -21.89 8.23 -10.37
C GLU A 202 -20.97 7.01 -10.21
N GLY A 203 -20.73 6.24 -11.27
CA GLY A 203 -19.96 5.00 -11.25
C GLY A 203 -18.53 5.14 -10.70
N TRP A 204 -17.86 6.28 -10.98
CA TRP A 204 -16.52 6.53 -10.44
C TRP A 204 -16.47 6.57 -8.89
N ARG A 205 -17.56 7.03 -8.26
CA ARG A 205 -17.70 7.05 -6.79
C ARG A 205 -17.74 5.62 -6.25
N ILE A 206 -18.49 4.78 -6.92
CA ILE A 206 -18.61 3.35 -6.59
C ILE A 206 -17.26 2.67 -6.74
N ALA A 207 -16.51 2.98 -7.81
CA ALA A 207 -15.18 2.41 -8.04
C ALA A 207 -14.22 2.67 -6.85
N PHE A 208 -14.20 3.88 -6.30
CA PHE A 208 -13.40 4.19 -5.11
C PHE A 208 -13.84 3.41 -3.86
N VAL A 209 -15.13 3.25 -3.64
CA VAL A 209 -15.65 2.50 -2.49
C VAL A 209 -15.34 1.00 -2.64
N VAL A 210 -15.56 0.43 -3.84
CA VAL A 210 -15.33 -0.99 -4.13
C VAL A 210 -13.84 -1.33 -4.05
N VAL A 211 -12.95 -0.44 -4.46
CA VAL A 211 -11.51 -0.66 -4.38
C VAL A 211 -10.98 -0.40 -2.96
N GLY A 212 -11.47 0.62 -2.26
CA GLY A 212 -11.00 0.97 -0.93
C GLY A 212 -11.39 -0.05 0.16
N LEU A 213 -12.64 -0.47 0.20
CA LEU A 213 -13.14 -1.32 1.29
C LEU A 213 -12.43 -2.67 1.47
N PRO A 214 -12.07 -3.44 0.41
CA PRO A 214 -11.36 -4.69 0.56
C PRO A 214 -10.03 -4.58 1.29
N GLY A 215 -9.35 -3.42 1.21
CA GLY A 215 -8.10 -3.19 1.91
C GLY A 215 -8.24 -3.32 3.43
N VAL A 216 -9.38 -2.97 4.02
CA VAL A 216 -9.62 -3.14 5.47
C VAL A 216 -9.60 -4.63 5.85
N LEU A 217 -10.17 -5.51 5.02
CA LEU A 217 -10.13 -6.97 5.24
C LEU A 217 -8.69 -7.49 5.12
N VAL A 218 -7.94 -6.99 4.15
CA VAL A 218 -6.53 -7.35 3.98
C VAL A 218 -5.68 -6.84 5.15
N ALA A 219 -5.96 -5.65 5.68
CA ALA A 219 -5.31 -5.14 6.90
C ALA A 219 -5.54 -6.07 8.09
N MET A 220 -6.77 -6.56 8.27
CA MET A 220 -7.13 -7.52 9.31
C MET A 220 -6.37 -8.85 9.13
N LEU A 221 -6.27 -9.37 7.89
CA LEU A 221 -5.47 -10.55 7.59
C LEU A 221 -3.99 -10.34 7.92
N VAL A 222 -3.41 -9.21 7.50
CA VAL A 222 -2.01 -8.87 7.82
C VAL A 222 -1.80 -8.84 9.33
N TRP A 223 -2.66 -8.13 10.06
CA TRP A 223 -2.54 -7.99 11.51
C TRP A 223 -2.63 -9.33 12.26
N THR A 224 -3.55 -10.20 11.85
CA THR A 224 -3.86 -11.43 12.58
C THR A 224 -2.99 -12.61 12.17
N THR A 225 -2.49 -12.64 10.93
CA THR A 225 -1.82 -13.84 10.40
C THR A 225 -0.32 -13.69 10.21
N ILE A 226 0.21 -12.46 10.04
CA ILE A 226 1.65 -12.25 9.93
C ILE A 226 2.26 -12.08 11.32
N LYS A 227 3.28 -12.87 11.62
CA LYS A 227 4.08 -12.72 12.85
C LYS A 227 5.24 -11.76 12.58
N GLU A 228 5.49 -10.84 13.51
CA GLU A 228 6.67 -9.97 13.45
C GLU A 228 7.94 -10.78 13.62
N PRO A 229 8.84 -10.86 12.63
CA PRO A 229 10.10 -11.56 12.78
C PRO A 229 11.10 -10.75 13.62
N PRO A 230 12.00 -11.38 14.36
CA PRO A 230 13.13 -10.68 14.97
C PRO A 230 13.96 -9.99 13.87
N ARG A 231 14.43 -8.79 14.16
CA ARG A 231 15.22 -8.02 13.20
C ARG A 231 16.56 -8.67 12.93
N GLY A 232 16.95 -8.74 11.64
CA GLY A 232 18.18 -9.38 11.20
C GLY A 232 18.16 -10.89 11.36
N TYR A 233 16.97 -11.52 11.55
CA TYR A 233 16.86 -12.96 11.80
C TYR A 233 17.54 -13.82 10.71
N SER A 234 17.45 -13.41 9.49
CA SER A 234 18.04 -14.13 8.33
C SER A 234 19.38 -13.53 7.87
N ASP A 235 19.95 -12.61 8.64
CA ASP A 235 21.27 -12.07 8.34
C ASP A 235 22.37 -12.94 8.97
N PRO A 236 23.55 -13.04 8.34
CA PRO A 236 24.69 -13.70 8.94
C PRO A 236 25.06 -13.08 10.29
N PRO A 237 25.54 -13.87 11.26
CA PRO A 237 25.97 -13.33 12.55
C PRO A 237 27.06 -12.29 12.33
N THR A 238 26.81 -11.07 12.77
CA THR A 238 27.76 -9.94 12.65
C THR A 238 28.61 -9.86 13.92
N ILE A 239 29.92 -9.77 13.76
CA ILE A 239 30.89 -9.76 14.87
C ILE A 239 30.84 -8.45 15.69
N ALA A 240 30.25 -7.38 15.13
CA ALA A 240 30.10 -6.10 15.82
C ALA A 240 28.65 -5.64 15.84
N PRO A 241 28.14 -5.14 16.99
CA PRO A 241 26.83 -4.48 17.01
C PRO A 241 26.89 -3.25 16.11
N LEU A 242 26.07 -3.25 15.06
CA LEU A 242 25.87 -2.07 14.21
C LEU A 242 25.25 -0.96 15.09
N SER A 243 26.09 -0.04 15.57
CA SER A 243 25.59 1.20 16.17
C SER A 243 24.84 1.94 15.07
N LYS A 244 23.52 2.16 15.26
CA LYS A 244 22.74 2.95 14.30
C LYS A 244 23.23 4.39 14.38
N PRO A 245 23.86 4.93 13.33
CA PRO A 245 24.30 6.32 13.35
C PRO A 245 23.07 7.24 13.49
N PRO A 246 23.20 8.39 14.16
CA PRO A 246 22.13 9.36 14.21
C PRO A 246 21.79 9.85 12.80
N LEU A 247 20.52 10.15 12.54
CA LEU A 247 20.04 10.60 11.21
C LEU A 247 20.87 11.74 10.61
N SER A 248 21.37 12.65 11.48
CA SER A 248 22.22 13.76 11.04
C SER A 248 23.53 13.31 10.39
N GLU A 249 24.11 12.22 10.86
CA GLU A 249 25.31 11.62 10.26
C GLU A 249 24.99 10.90 8.96
N ALA A 250 23.88 10.15 8.92
CA ALA A 250 23.42 9.51 7.71
C ALA A 250 23.15 10.53 6.59
N PHE A 251 22.49 11.65 6.91
CA PHE A 251 22.27 12.74 5.95
C PHE A 251 23.59 13.40 5.48
N LYS A 252 24.53 13.61 6.38
CA LYS A 252 25.85 14.15 6.01
C LYS A 252 26.58 13.20 5.06
N GLU A 253 26.55 11.91 5.33
CA GLU A 253 27.17 10.89 4.48
C GLU A 253 26.52 10.80 3.10
N LEU A 254 25.19 10.81 3.01
CA LEU A 254 24.45 10.79 1.75
C LEU A 254 24.72 12.05 0.91
N LYS A 255 24.79 13.22 1.56
CA LYS A 255 25.03 14.49 0.89
C LYS A 255 26.38 14.52 0.15
N VAL A 256 27.37 13.81 0.66
CA VAL A 256 28.75 13.76 0.09
C VAL A 256 28.90 12.69 -0.99
N LYS A 257 27.95 11.74 -1.11
CA LYS A 257 28.02 10.64 -2.10
C LYS A 257 27.38 11.02 -3.44
N PRO A 258 28.14 11.32 -4.50
CA PRO A 258 27.57 11.67 -5.82
C PRO A 258 26.67 10.57 -6.39
N SER A 259 27.01 9.29 -6.15
CA SER A 259 26.23 8.13 -6.61
C SER A 259 24.79 8.15 -6.08
N PHE A 260 24.57 8.64 -4.84
CA PHE A 260 23.23 8.79 -4.29
C PHE A 260 22.40 9.79 -5.12
N TRP A 261 22.97 10.94 -5.45
CA TRP A 261 22.27 11.98 -6.22
C TRP A 261 21.99 11.55 -7.66
N TRP A 262 22.93 10.84 -8.31
CA TRP A 262 22.71 10.29 -9.64
C TRP A 262 21.61 9.23 -9.65
N MET A 263 21.54 8.37 -8.62
CA MET A 263 20.45 7.40 -8.49
C MET A 263 19.11 8.09 -8.20
N ALA A 264 19.10 9.11 -7.33
CA ALA A 264 17.86 9.85 -7.02
C ALA A 264 17.32 10.60 -8.24
N LEU A 265 18.20 11.22 -9.04
CA LEU A 265 17.80 11.91 -10.27
C LEU A 265 17.41 10.95 -11.40
N GLY A 266 18.00 9.76 -11.45
CA GLY A 266 17.65 8.76 -12.48
C GLY A 266 16.38 7.96 -12.17
N ALA A 267 15.89 8.01 -10.93
CA ALA A 267 14.66 7.35 -10.49
C ALA A 267 13.44 8.29 -10.50
N SER A 268 13.64 9.58 -10.71
CA SER A 268 12.58 10.61 -10.82
C SER A 268 12.12 10.81 -12.26
#